data_ea25dace48469c80c605d268200728b5
#
_entry.id   ea25dace48469c80c605d268200728b5
#
_cell.length_a   1.000
_cell.length_b   1.000
_cell.length_c   1.000
_cell.angle_alpha   90.00
_cell.angle_beta   90.00
_cell.angle_gamma   90.00
#
_symmetry.space_group_name_H-M   'P 1'
#
loop_
_entity.id
_entity.type
_entity.pdbx_description
1 polymer ?
#
loop_
_entity_poly.entity_id
_entity_poly.type
_entity_poly.pdbx_seq_one_letter_code
_entity_poly.pdbx_strand_id
1 'polypeptide(L)'
;RLQDAGAELRVKSRWKTLSKEGCFGFETPNRPAQITPDVADLALGGGSWKKLGSDGQWVGILAQHGVLSAPFKPSNAALQVAWSPYMQKLYGQPIKSVALTAGVYKSRGEVILSKRGLEGSGIYTLSPALRERQELFIDLAPDLTIAHIAAALQRPKGKNSLSNFLRKILRLPPVK
;
A
#
# COMPACT_ATOMS: atom_id res chain seq x y z
N ARG A 1 -15.54 16.05 -21.28
CA ARG A 1 -14.91 17.28 -20.75
C ARG A 1 -13.55 17.60 -21.39
N LEU A 2 -12.56 16.69 -21.37
CA LEU A 2 -11.26 16.96 -21.99
C LEU A 2 -11.37 17.03 -23.54
N GLN A 3 -12.08 16.11 -24.13
CA GLN A 3 -12.33 16.11 -25.60
C GLN A 3 -13.12 17.34 -26.05
N ASP A 4 -14.11 17.78 -25.25
CA ASP A 4 -14.87 19.02 -25.52
C ASP A 4 -13.99 20.27 -25.48
N ALA A 5 -12.86 20.19 -24.74
CA ALA A 5 -11.84 21.24 -24.68
C ALA A 5 -10.76 21.08 -25.78
N GLY A 6 -10.97 20.20 -26.78
CA GLY A 6 -10.05 19.98 -27.88
C GLY A 6 -8.89 19.04 -27.58
N ALA A 7 -8.89 18.33 -26.43
CA ALA A 7 -7.84 17.36 -26.13
C ALA A 7 -7.97 16.09 -26.97
N GLU A 8 -6.89 15.67 -27.60
CA GLU A 8 -6.80 14.39 -28.32
C GLU A 8 -6.27 13.29 -27.39
N LEU A 9 -7.02 12.21 -27.23
CA LEU A 9 -6.60 11.04 -26.45
C LEU A 9 -6.06 9.95 -27.40
N ARG A 10 -4.76 9.69 -27.34
CA ARG A 10 -4.09 8.63 -28.11
C ARG A 10 -3.81 7.43 -27.22
N VAL A 11 -4.71 6.45 -27.24
CA VAL A 11 -4.59 5.17 -26.51
C VAL A 11 -3.66 4.19 -27.22
N LYS A 12 -3.18 3.16 -26.50
CA LYS A 12 -2.28 2.12 -27.03
C LYS A 12 -0.99 2.69 -27.67
N SER A 13 -0.56 3.84 -27.17
CA SER A 13 0.67 4.51 -27.63
C SER A 13 1.71 4.38 -26.52
N ARG A 14 2.72 3.56 -26.72
CA ARG A 14 3.78 3.33 -25.73
C ARG A 14 4.96 4.23 -26.01
N TRP A 15 5.33 5.08 -25.06
CA TRP A 15 6.53 5.87 -25.14
C TRP A 15 7.79 5.00 -25.13
N LYS A 16 8.68 5.19 -26.09
CA LYS A 16 9.89 4.38 -26.30
C LYS A 16 11.19 5.18 -26.27
N THR A 17 11.16 6.38 -26.83
CA THR A 17 12.36 7.18 -27.00
C THR A 17 12.11 8.66 -26.76
N LEU A 18 13.14 9.35 -26.34
CA LEU A 18 13.22 10.79 -26.27
C LEU A 18 14.50 11.21 -26.99
N SER A 19 14.41 12.15 -27.93
CA SER A 19 15.61 12.73 -28.56
C SER A 19 16.14 13.90 -27.72
N LYS A 20 17.36 14.33 -28.02
CA LYS A 20 17.96 15.52 -27.37
C LYS A 20 17.21 16.81 -27.71
N GLU A 21 16.56 16.83 -28.85
CA GLU A 21 15.76 17.96 -29.37
C GLU A 21 14.32 17.95 -28.81
N GLY A 22 14.00 17.06 -27.90
CA GLY A 22 12.67 16.98 -27.25
C GLY A 22 11.63 16.23 -28.08
N CYS A 23 12.03 15.42 -29.07
CA CYS A 23 11.10 14.59 -29.83
C CYS A 23 10.80 13.27 -29.07
N PHE A 24 9.55 13.02 -28.80
CA PHE A 24 9.05 11.80 -28.17
C PHE A 24 8.65 10.77 -29.22
N GLY A 25 9.25 9.58 -29.16
CA GLY A 25 8.93 8.46 -30.04
C GLY A 25 8.00 7.46 -29.36
N PHE A 26 6.92 7.09 -30.03
CA PHE A 26 5.90 6.15 -29.55
C PHE A 26 5.76 4.94 -30.46
N GLU A 27 5.64 3.78 -29.86
CA GLU A 27 5.15 2.58 -30.50
C GLU A 27 3.63 2.58 -30.44
N THR A 28 2.97 2.45 -31.59
CA THR A 28 1.52 2.39 -31.72
C THR A 28 1.11 1.15 -32.52
N PRO A 29 -0.15 0.71 -32.48
CA PRO A 29 -0.61 -0.48 -33.22
C PRO A 29 -0.42 -0.40 -34.74
N ASN A 30 -0.48 0.79 -35.31
CA ASN A 30 -0.44 0.97 -36.75
C ASN A 30 0.97 1.25 -37.29
N ARG A 31 1.62 2.26 -36.72
CA ARG A 31 2.99 2.69 -37.13
C ARG A 31 3.65 3.48 -35.98
N PRO A 32 4.97 3.51 -35.91
CA PRO A 32 5.65 4.40 -34.97
C PRO A 32 5.20 5.85 -35.17
N ALA A 33 5.05 6.58 -34.10
CA ALA A 33 4.69 7.99 -34.10
C ALA A 33 5.75 8.81 -33.39
N GLN A 34 5.97 10.05 -33.87
CA GLN A 34 6.86 11.00 -33.25
C GLN A 34 6.12 12.31 -32.99
N ILE A 35 6.39 12.93 -31.85
CA ILE A 35 5.76 14.17 -31.43
C ILE A 35 6.83 15.04 -30.80
N THR A 36 6.93 16.28 -31.25
CA THR A 36 7.77 17.31 -30.63
C THR A 36 6.83 18.39 -30.07
N PRO A 37 6.47 18.31 -28.78
CA PRO A 37 5.58 19.29 -28.15
C PRO A 37 6.36 20.54 -27.72
N ASP A 38 5.69 21.67 -27.61
CA ASP A 38 6.25 22.87 -26.98
C ASP A 38 6.46 22.67 -25.46
N VAL A 39 5.57 21.92 -24.82
CA VAL A 39 5.64 21.52 -23.39
C VAL A 39 5.16 20.09 -23.21
N ALA A 40 5.78 19.34 -22.34
CA ALA A 40 5.39 17.97 -22.01
C ALA A 40 5.30 17.77 -20.50
N ASP A 41 4.12 17.32 -20.03
CA ASP A 41 3.92 16.83 -18.68
C ASP A 41 4.02 15.32 -18.61
N LEU A 42 4.89 14.80 -17.75
CA LEU A 42 5.15 13.36 -17.63
C LEU A 42 4.40 12.77 -16.43
N ALA A 43 3.26 12.14 -16.67
CA ALA A 43 2.45 11.46 -15.65
C ALA A 43 2.58 9.93 -15.78
N LEU A 44 3.79 9.39 -15.67
CA LEU A 44 4.19 8.05 -16.09
C LEU A 44 3.87 6.93 -15.08
N GLY A 45 3.39 7.29 -13.89
CA GLY A 45 3.10 6.33 -12.83
C GLY A 45 4.35 5.66 -12.24
N GLY A 46 4.13 4.61 -11.47
CA GLY A 46 5.19 3.81 -10.84
C GLY A 46 5.59 2.57 -11.66
N GLY A 47 6.12 1.56 -10.97
CA GLY A 47 6.59 0.30 -11.59
C GLY A 47 5.81 -0.96 -11.18
N SER A 48 4.67 -0.84 -10.49
CA SER A 48 3.99 -1.96 -9.83
C SER A 48 2.74 -2.49 -10.54
N TRP A 49 2.29 -1.89 -11.64
CA TRP A 49 1.04 -2.27 -12.30
C TRP A 49 1.19 -2.36 -13.82
N LYS A 50 2.01 -3.30 -14.28
CA LYS A 50 2.32 -3.49 -15.70
C LYS A 50 1.10 -3.64 -16.61
N LYS A 51 0.05 -4.33 -16.13
CA LYS A 51 -1.21 -4.53 -16.88
C LYS A 51 -1.92 -3.22 -17.24
N LEU A 52 -1.72 -2.17 -16.46
CA LEU A 52 -2.28 -0.84 -16.69
C LEU A 52 -1.25 0.16 -17.21
N GLY A 53 -0.10 -0.31 -17.69
CA GLY A 53 0.95 0.54 -18.27
C GLY A 53 1.97 1.10 -17.27
N SER A 54 1.79 0.88 -15.97
CA SER A 54 2.70 1.36 -14.92
C SER A 54 3.82 0.35 -14.68
N ASP A 55 4.76 0.25 -15.62
CA ASP A 55 5.85 -0.74 -15.62
C ASP A 55 7.24 -0.18 -15.27
N GLY A 56 7.35 1.13 -15.07
CA GLY A 56 8.58 1.82 -14.71
C GLY A 56 9.64 1.90 -15.80
N GLN A 57 9.36 1.47 -17.04
CA GLN A 57 10.34 1.48 -18.15
C GLN A 57 10.82 2.88 -18.52
N TRP A 58 10.04 3.91 -18.25
CA TRP A 58 10.37 5.30 -18.47
C TRP A 58 11.65 5.75 -17.75
N VAL A 59 12.00 5.12 -16.62
CA VAL A 59 13.23 5.41 -15.87
C VAL A 59 14.47 5.26 -16.77
N GLY A 60 14.51 4.17 -17.55
CA GLY A 60 15.61 3.93 -18.49
C GLY A 60 15.68 4.97 -19.61
N ILE A 61 14.53 5.46 -20.10
CA ILE A 61 14.50 6.51 -21.12
C ILE A 61 15.07 7.82 -20.58
N LEU A 62 14.61 8.23 -19.39
CA LEU A 62 15.07 9.47 -18.75
C LEU A 62 16.55 9.39 -18.33
N ALA A 63 17.01 8.22 -17.87
CA ALA A 63 18.42 8.01 -17.51
C ALA A 63 19.38 8.25 -18.68
N GLN A 64 18.98 7.92 -19.92
CA GLN A 64 19.78 8.21 -21.13
C GLN A 64 19.95 9.72 -21.39
N HIS A 65 19.12 10.54 -20.77
CA HIS A 65 19.17 12.00 -20.81
C HIS A 65 19.75 12.63 -19.54
N GLY A 66 20.42 11.83 -18.69
CA GLY A 66 21.06 12.32 -17.45
C GLY A 66 20.10 12.60 -16.30
N VAL A 67 18.80 12.23 -16.43
CA VAL A 67 17.83 12.41 -15.36
C VAL A 67 17.94 11.25 -14.37
N LEU A 68 18.36 11.54 -13.16
CA LEU A 68 18.48 10.56 -12.09
C LEU A 68 17.11 10.35 -11.43
N SER A 69 16.67 9.10 -11.36
CA SER A 69 15.45 8.70 -10.65
C SER A 69 15.79 7.92 -9.40
N ALA A 70 15.14 8.23 -8.28
CA ALA A 70 15.25 7.41 -7.09
C ALA A 70 14.69 5.99 -7.37
N PRO A 71 15.31 4.93 -6.84
CA PRO A 71 14.82 3.57 -7.00
C PRO A 71 13.39 3.42 -6.48
N PHE A 72 12.55 2.70 -7.21
CA PHE A 72 11.21 2.35 -6.72
C PHE A 72 11.30 1.53 -5.45
N LYS A 73 10.49 1.90 -4.48
CA LYS A 73 10.34 1.17 -3.21
C LYS A 73 8.88 0.78 -3.01
N PRO A 74 8.58 -0.42 -2.44
CA PRO A 74 7.22 -0.79 -2.09
C PRO A 74 6.59 0.27 -1.15
N SER A 75 5.36 0.67 -1.46
CA SER A 75 4.61 1.63 -0.65
C SER A 75 3.32 1.02 -0.13
N ASN A 76 2.43 0.58 -1.01
CA ASN A 76 1.17 -0.05 -0.65
C ASN A 76 1.30 -1.58 -0.79
N ALA A 77 2.19 -2.16 0.00
CA ALA A 77 2.46 -3.60 -0.02
C ALA A 77 1.98 -4.27 1.26
N ALA A 78 1.49 -5.51 1.15
CA ALA A 78 1.17 -6.33 2.29
C ALA A 78 2.42 -6.67 3.10
N LEU A 79 2.31 -6.63 4.43
CA LEU A 79 3.28 -7.21 5.33
C LEU A 79 3.04 -8.72 5.39
N GLN A 80 4.01 -9.53 4.96
CA GLN A 80 3.88 -10.98 5.00
C GLN A 80 3.86 -11.50 6.44
N VAL A 81 2.90 -12.41 6.70
CA VAL A 81 2.78 -13.11 7.99
C VAL A 81 2.54 -14.59 7.72
N ALA A 82 3.31 -15.44 8.39
CA ALA A 82 3.10 -16.88 8.37
C ALA A 82 1.93 -17.24 9.31
N TRP A 83 0.72 -17.24 8.77
CA TRP A 83 -0.49 -17.53 9.54
C TRP A 83 -0.59 -19.02 9.90
N SER A 84 -1.11 -19.26 11.11
CA SER A 84 -1.60 -20.61 11.44
C SER A 84 -2.89 -20.94 10.66
N PRO A 85 -3.23 -22.21 10.46
CA PRO A 85 -4.47 -22.60 9.75
C PRO A 85 -5.76 -22.02 10.36
N TYR A 86 -5.74 -21.73 11.65
CA TYR A 86 -6.89 -21.14 12.36
C TYR A 86 -7.28 -19.73 11.86
N MET A 87 -6.34 -19.03 11.25
CA MET A 87 -6.57 -17.67 10.72
C MET A 87 -7.35 -17.64 9.41
N GLN A 88 -7.45 -18.77 8.68
CA GLN A 88 -8.08 -18.81 7.35
C GLN A 88 -9.53 -18.28 7.36
N LYS A 89 -10.30 -18.58 8.40
CA LYS A 89 -11.68 -18.10 8.55
C LYS A 89 -11.81 -16.60 8.76
N LEU A 90 -10.71 -15.91 9.03
CA LEU A 90 -10.67 -14.46 9.27
C LEU A 90 -10.14 -13.67 8.06
N TYR A 91 -9.71 -14.35 6.99
CA TYR A 91 -9.20 -13.65 5.81
C TYR A 91 -10.27 -12.77 5.16
N GLY A 92 -9.87 -11.59 4.73
CA GLY A 92 -10.75 -10.55 4.22
C GLY A 92 -11.42 -9.71 5.30
N GLN A 93 -11.28 -10.06 6.58
CA GLN A 93 -11.89 -9.28 7.66
C GLN A 93 -11.01 -8.12 8.09
N PRO A 94 -11.58 -6.93 8.29
CA PRO A 94 -10.87 -5.79 8.84
C PRO A 94 -10.80 -5.87 10.38
N ILE A 95 -9.62 -5.61 10.93
CA ILE A 95 -9.44 -5.30 12.35
C ILE A 95 -9.50 -3.78 12.47
N LYS A 96 -10.63 -3.27 12.94
CA LYS A 96 -10.89 -1.83 13.03
C LYS A 96 -10.37 -1.23 14.34
N SER A 97 -10.16 0.08 14.34
CA SER A 97 -9.79 0.86 15.54
C SER A 97 -8.58 0.27 16.26
N VAL A 98 -7.50 0.06 15.52
CA VAL A 98 -6.19 -0.34 16.05
C VAL A 98 -5.21 0.82 15.95
N ALA A 99 -4.23 0.85 16.85
CA ALA A 99 -3.07 1.70 16.68
C ALA A 99 -1.86 0.84 16.29
N LEU A 100 -1.05 1.37 15.40
CA LEU A 100 0.09 0.69 14.80
C LEU A 100 1.33 1.55 14.98
N THR A 101 2.44 0.93 15.33
CA THR A 101 3.73 1.63 15.49
C THR A 101 4.83 0.79 14.86
N ALA A 102 5.70 1.42 14.07
CA ALA A 102 6.93 0.84 13.58
C ALA A 102 8.02 1.91 13.55
N GLY A 103 9.07 1.76 14.36
CA GLY A 103 10.05 2.79 14.57
C GLY A 103 9.40 4.10 15.03
N VAL A 104 9.66 5.19 14.31
CA VAL A 104 9.08 6.52 14.60
C VAL A 104 7.69 6.73 13.99
N TYR A 105 7.25 5.84 13.13
CA TYR A 105 5.97 5.97 12.42
C TYR A 105 4.83 5.41 13.25
N LYS A 106 3.73 6.14 13.27
CA LYS A 106 2.48 5.75 13.95
C LYS A 106 1.31 5.90 13.00
N SER A 107 0.37 4.99 13.10
CA SER A 107 -0.87 5.01 12.35
C SER A 107 -2.02 4.56 13.24
N ARG A 108 -3.23 5.05 12.97
CA ARG A 108 -4.45 4.60 13.61
C ARG A 108 -5.51 4.37 12.53
N GLY A 109 -6.19 3.22 12.60
CA GLY A 109 -7.19 2.90 11.59
C GLY A 109 -7.56 1.43 11.59
N GLU A 110 -7.66 0.87 10.39
CA GLU A 110 -7.95 -0.56 10.21
C GLU A 110 -6.79 -1.28 9.53
N VAL A 111 -6.70 -2.56 9.81
CA VAL A 111 -5.81 -3.51 9.16
C VAL A 111 -6.65 -4.66 8.62
N ILE A 112 -6.39 -5.07 7.39
CA ILE A 112 -7.09 -6.19 6.75
C ILE A 112 -6.24 -7.45 6.88
N LEU A 113 -6.85 -8.52 7.38
CA LEU A 113 -6.24 -9.84 7.38
C LEU A 113 -6.35 -10.44 5.98
N SER A 114 -5.24 -10.68 5.31
CA SER A 114 -5.22 -11.37 4.02
C SER A 114 -4.52 -12.73 4.13
N LYS A 115 -4.70 -13.58 3.13
CA LYS A 115 -3.98 -14.86 3.04
C LYS A 115 -2.45 -14.66 3.10
N ARG A 116 -1.95 -13.53 2.62
CA ARG A 116 -0.52 -13.22 2.58
C ARG A 116 0.00 -12.54 3.85
N GLY A 117 -0.90 -11.94 4.64
CA GLY A 117 -0.50 -11.20 5.84
C GLY A 117 -1.42 -10.03 6.16
N LEU A 118 -0.85 -8.88 6.45
CA LEU A 118 -1.54 -7.67 6.86
C LEU A 118 -1.51 -6.63 5.74
N GLU A 119 -2.67 -6.06 5.44
CA GLU A 119 -2.86 -5.06 4.39
C GLU A 119 -3.69 -3.87 4.91
N GLY A 120 -3.85 -2.86 4.07
CA GLY A 120 -4.70 -1.70 4.35
C GLY A 120 -3.91 -0.44 4.70
N SER A 121 -4.64 0.68 4.77
CA SER A 121 -4.04 2.01 4.94
C SER A 121 -3.20 2.14 6.21
N GLY A 122 -3.60 1.46 7.30
CA GLY A 122 -2.84 1.43 8.55
C GLY A 122 -1.42 0.86 8.36
N ILE A 123 -1.27 -0.21 7.57
CA ILE A 123 0.01 -0.82 7.25
C ILE A 123 0.80 0.03 6.25
N TYR A 124 0.14 0.56 5.21
CA TYR A 124 0.83 1.29 4.15
C TYR A 124 1.51 2.57 4.63
N THR A 125 0.94 3.23 5.61
CA THR A 125 1.54 4.41 6.27
C THR A 125 2.88 4.08 6.94
N LEU A 126 3.07 2.85 7.39
CA LEU A 126 4.29 2.38 8.05
C LEU A 126 5.33 1.79 7.08
N SER A 127 5.05 1.77 5.77
CA SER A 127 5.92 1.17 4.76
C SER A 127 7.39 1.62 4.83
N PRO A 128 7.74 2.89 5.13
CA PRO A 128 9.15 3.26 5.28
C PRO A 128 9.87 2.47 6.36
N ALA A 129 9.31 2.38 7.55
CA ALA A 129 9.90 1.62 8.66
C ALA A 129 9.93 0.12 8.41
N LEU A 130 8.83 -0.43 7.85
CA LEU A 130 8.74 -1.86 7.57
C LEU A 130 9.74 -2.32 6.50
N ARG A 131 10.07 -1.48 5.53
CA ARG A 131 11.16 -1.74 4.56
C ARG A 131 12.53 -1.81 5.22
N GLU A 132 12.73 -1.04 6.28
CA GLU A 132 13.95 -1.02 7.08
C GLU A 132 13.94 -2.09 8.19
N ARG A 133 12.98 -3.04 8.10
CA ARG A 133 12.82 -4.16 9.05
C ARG A 133 12.58 -3.73 10.49
N GLN A 134 12.01 -2.54 10.70
CA GLN A 134 11.54 -2.13 12.02
C GLN A 134 10.39 -3.03 12.46
N GLU A 135 10.36 -3.31 13.75
CA GLU A 135 9.34 -4.17 14.35
C GLU A 135 7.97 -3.46 14.33
N LEU A 136 6.91 -4.23 13.98
CA LEU A 136 5.53 -3.75 13.99
C LEU A 136 4.86 -4.10 15.31
N PHE A 137 4.36 -3.10 16.00
CA PHE A 137 3.49 -3.23 17.15
C PHE A 137 2.06 -2.88 16.77
N ILE A 138 1.11 -3.73 17.18
CA ILE A 138 -0.32 -3.53 16.96
C ILE A 138 -1.03 -3.49 18.31
N ASP A 139 -1.53 -2.33 18.67
CA ASP A 139 -2.42 -2.16 19.82
C ASP A 139 -3.86 -2.40 19.36
N LEU A 140 -4.46 -3.48 19.88
CA LEU A 140 -5.82 -3.89 19.55
C LEU A 140 -6.90 -3.11 20.34
N ALA A 141 -6.52 -2.37 21.35
CA ALA A 141 -7.43 -1.65 22.22
C ALA A 141 -6.91 -0.24 22.59
N PRO A 142 -6.54 0.60 21.59
CA PRO A 142 -5.84 1.86 21.83
C PRO A 142 -6.63 2.91 22.60
N ASP A 143 -7.92 2.67 22.82
CA ASP A 143 -8.79 3.54 23.62
C ASP A 143 -8.84 3.13 25.09
N LEU A 144 -8.20 2.01 25.46
CA LEU A 144 -8.14 1.52 26.82
C LEU A 144 -6.80 1.86 27.46
N THR A 145 -6.83 2.37 28.68
CA THR A 145 -5.61 2.57 29.46
C THR A 145 -5.06 1.25 29.99
N ILE A 146 -3.76 1.18 30.22
CA ILE A 146 -3.10 0.02 30.84
C ILE A 146 -3.76 -0.33 32.19
N ALA A 147 -4.08 0.69 33.00
CA ALA A 147 -4.77 0.51 34.29
C ALA A 147 -6.14 -0.15 34.11
N HIS A 148 -6.93 0.25 33.10
CA HIS A 148 -8.22 -0.37 32.80
C HIS A 148 -8.05 -1.83 32.38
N ILE A 149 -7.10 -2.13 31.50
CA ILE A 149 -6.79 -3.49 31.05
C ILE A 149 -6.36 -4.35 32.23
N ALA A 150 -5.44 -3.87 33.06
CA ALA A 150 -4.96 -4.58 34.24
C ALA A 150 -6.10 -4.90 35.22
N ALA A 151 -6.95 -3.93 35.53
CA ALA A 151 -8.13 -4.15 36.40
C ALA A 151 -9.13 -5.14 35.78
N ALA A 152 -9.34 -5.10 34.46
CA ALA A 152 -10.21 -6.04 33.75
C ALA A 152 -9.67 -7.48 33.82
N LEU A 153 -8.38 -7.67 33.71
CA LEU A 153 -7.70 -8.98 33.78
C LEU A 153 -7.75 -9.63 35.17
N GLN A 154 -7.94 -8.86 36.23
CA GLN A 154 -8.13 -9.40 37.58
C GLN A 154 -9.48 -10.07 37.76
N ARG A 155 -10.43 -9.89 36.86
CA ARG A 155 -11.74 -10.52 36.94
C ARG A 155 -11.63 -12.04 36.77
N PRO A 156 -12.40 -12.85 37.47
CA PRO A 156 -12.35 -14.29 37.33
C PRO A 156 -12.79 -14.73 35.92
N LYS A 157 -11.97 -15.54 35.29
CA LYS A 157 -12.24 -16.08 33.94
C LYS A 157 -13.45 -17.01 33.90
N GLY A 158 -13.71 -17.68 34.99
CA GLY A 158 -14.76 -18.72 35.11
C GLY A 158 -14.51 -19.85 34.09
N LYS A 159 -15.60 -20.37 33.52
CA LYS A 159 -15.56 -21.44 32.51
C LYS A 159 -15.26 -20.96 31.08
N ASN A 160 -14.99 -19.66 30.85
CA ASN A 160 -14.72 -19.14 29.52
C ASN A 160 -13.35 -19.61 29.02
N SER A 161 -13.22 -19.80 27.69
CA SER A 161 -11.91 -19.86 27.05
C SER A 161 -11.16 -18.52 27.22
N LEU A 162 -9.85 -18.51 27.15
CA LEU A 162 -9.06 -17.28 27.24
C LEU A 162 -9.51 -16.24 26.21
N SER A 163 -9.71 -16.64 24.97
CA SER A 163 -10.19 -15.78 23.89
C SER A 163 -11.54 -15.15 24.21
N ASN A 164 -12.52 -15.96 24.65
CA ASN A 164 -13.84 -15.43 25.01
C ASN A 164 -13.79 -14.51 26.22
N PHE A 165 -12.96 -14.82 27.20
CA PHE A 165 -12.74 -13.97 28.36
C PHE A 165 -12.18 -12.61 27.95
N LEU A 166 -11.07 -12.57 27.21
CA LEU A 166 -10.45 -11.33 26.76
C LEU A 166 -11.42 -10.48 25.92
N ARG A 167 -12.12 -11.10 24.97
CA ARG A 167 -13.11 -10.40 24.15
C ARG A 167 -14.21 -9.76 25.00
N LYS A 168 -14.69 -10.48 26.01
CA LYS A 168 -15.75 -9.99 26.89
C LYS A 168 -15.29 -8.83 27.77
N ILE A 169 -14.14 -8.96 28.43
CA ILE A 169 -13.68 -7.95 29.40
C ILE A 169 -13.16 -6.68 28.72
N LEU A 170 -12.55 -6.80 27.54
CA LEU A 170 -12.01 -5.68 26.76
C LEU A 170 -12.96 -5.20 25.67
N ARG A 171 -14.15 -5.80 25.56
CA ARG A 171 -15.16 -5.49 24.53
C ARG A 171 -14.61 -5.55 23.11
N LEU A 172 -13.73 -6.52 22.84
CA LEU A 172 -13.12 -6.68 21.52
C LEU A 172 -14.10 -7.36 20.55
N PRO A 173 -14.14 -6.94 19.27
CA PRO A 173 -14.91 -7.64 18.25
C PRO A 173 -14.31 -9.04 17.95
N PRO A 174 -15.08 -9.94 17.28
CA PRO A 174 -14.65 -11.33 17.04
C PRO A 174 -13.32 -11.51 16.33
N VAL A 175 -12.92 -10.53 15.54
CA VAL A 175 -11.68 -10.56 14.73
C VAL A 175 -10.44 -10.11 15.52
N LYS A 176 -10.61 -9.45 16.66
CA LYS A 176 -9.52 -9.04 17.58
C LYS A 176 -9.26 -10.18 18.64
#